data_f556aba469f0c1a6969f1da4fd3f3c32
#
_entry.id   f556aba469f0c1a6969f1da4fd3f3c32
#
_cell.length_a   1.000
_cell.length_b   1.000
_cell.length_c   1.000
_cell.angle_alpha   90.00
_cell.angle_beta   90.00
_cell.angle_gamma   90.00
#
_symmetry.space_group_name_H-M   'P 1'
#
loop_
_entity.id
_entity.type
_entity.pdbx_description
1 polymer ?
#
loop_
_entity_poly.entity_id
_entity_poly.type
_entity_poly.pdbx_seq_one_letter_code
_entity_poly.pdbx_strand_id
1 'polypeptide(L)'
;IRLRRYLGSSDVALFAKMECYNPGGSAKDRPSRAMIEEAFNTGEINSNTTIIESSSGNMGIGLAQVCRYYGLPFICVVDVRAQPQNIAIMKALGAEIEMVTEPLEGDFLKARLAKVRSLLETIPDSFWPNQYGNRHNPGAHENGTIKEIDEALNGQLDYLFVATSSTGTI
;
A
#
# COMPACT_ATOMS: atom_id res chain seq x y z
N ILE A 1 -0.73 -4.97 20.98
CA ILE A 1 -0.72 -6.01 22.02
C ILE A 1 0.62 -6.07 22.74
N ARG A 2 0.65 -6.34 24.04
CA ARG A 2 1.87 -6.57 24.80
C ARG A 2 2.35 -8.02 24.67
N LEU A 3 3.62 -8.23 24.29
CA LEU A 3 4.23 -9.56 24.10
C LEU A 3 4.93 -10.02 25.40
N ARG A 4 4.14 -10.42 26.39
CA ARG A 4 4.62 -10.69 27.76
C ARG A 4 5.60 -11.86 27.89
N ARG A 5 5.52 -12.86 27.02
CA ARG A 5 6.29 -14.11 27.11
C ARG A 5 7.47 -14.17 26.15
N TYR A 6 7.65 -13.14 25.30
CA TYR A 6 8.66 -13.17 24.24
C TYR A 6 10.09 -12.97 24.78
N LEU A 7 10.25 -12.05 25.74
CA LEU A 7 11.55 -11.68 26.31
C LEU A 7 11.84 -12.36 27.66
N GLY A 8 10.99 -13.25 28.15
CA GLY A 8 11.12 -13.86 29.47
C GLY A 8 10.97 -12.82 30.59
N SER A 9 11.83 -12.87 31.60
CA SER A 9 11.92 -11.85 32.65
C SER A 9 12.89 -10.74 32.20
N SER A 10 12.38 -9.62 31.72
CA SER A 10 13.19 -8.43 31.40
C SER A 10 12.46 -7.17 31.86
N ASP A 11 13.21 -6.12 32.14
CA ASP A 11 12.68 -4.79 32.45
C ASP A 11 12.12 -4.08 31.20
N VAL A 12 12.18 -4.75 30.03
CA VAL A 12 11.70 -4.24 28.76
C VAL A 12 10.24 -4.66 28.52
N ALA A 13 9.40 -3.69 28.20
CA ALA A 13 8.03 -3.92 27.74
C ALA A 13 7.99 -3.93 26.21
N LEU A 14 7.79 -5.12 25.61
CA LEU A 14 7.68 -5.29 24.17
C LEU A 14 6.22 -5.29 23.72
N PHE A 15 5.92 -4.47 22.71
CA PHE A 15 4.59 -4.38 22.10
C PHE A 15 4.65 -4.66 20.61
N ALA A 16 3.55 -5.13 20.04
CA ALA A 16 3.34 -5.27 18.61
C ALA A 16 2.10 -4.50 18.18
N LYS A 17 2.23 -3.63 17.18
CA LYS A 17 1.12 -3.05 16.44
C LYS A 17 0.69 -4.02 15.36
N MET A 18 -0.52 -4.56 15.48
CA MET A 18 -0.99 -5.68 14.66
C MET A 18 -1.67 -5.20 13.37
N GLU A 19 -0.91 -4.70 12.42
CA GLU A 19 -1.41 -4.22 11.13
C GLU A 19 -1.98 -5.35 10.22
N CYS A 20 -1.76 -6.60 10.57
CA CYS A 20 -2.39 -7.74 9.91
C CYS A 20 -3.91 -7.85 10.16
N TYR A 21 -4.46 -7.11 11.10
CA TYR A 21 -5.91 -7.01 11.33
C TYR A 21 -6.60 -5.93 10.50
N ASN A 22 -5.86 -5.15 9.74
CA ASN A 22 -6.47 -4.29 8.72
C ASN A 22 -7.21 -5.17 7.69
N PRO A 23 -8.27 -4.70 7.05
CA PRO A 23 -9.10 -5.48 6.13
C PRO A 23 -8.34 -6.19 5.00
N GLY A 24 -7.32 -5.57 4.40
CA GLY A 24 -6.42 -6.18 3.41
C GLY A 24 -5.25 -6.95 4.02
N GLY A 25 -5.17 -7.04 5.34
CA GLY A 25 -4.20 -7.83 6.07
C GLY A 25 -2.82 -7.18 6.25
N SER A 26 -2.68 -5.88 6.01
CA SER A 26 -1.36 -5.22 6.13
C SER A 26 -1.44 -3.73 6.45
N ALA A 27 -0.28 -3.16 6.82
CA ALA A 27 -0.12 -1.72 7.00
C ALA A 27 -0.38 -0.90 5.72
N LYS A 28 -0.39 -1.53 4.54
CA LYS A 28 -0.59 -0.84 3.25
C LYS A 28 -2.03 -0.44 2.99
N ASP A 29 -2.99 -0.94 3.76
CA ASP A 29 -4.39 -0.50 3.69
C ASP A 29 -4.53 0.98 4.02
N ARG A 30 -3.76 1.47 5.00
CA ARG A 30 -3.77 2.87 5.43
C ARG A 30 -3.33 3.83 4.32
N PRO A 31 -2.14 3.69 3.73
CA PRO A 31 -1.72 4.57 2.65
C PRO A 31 -2.56 4.39 1.38
N SER A 32 -3.01 3.18 1.05
CA SER A 32 -3.91 2.96 -0.10
C SER A 32 -5.17 3.79 0.03
N ARG A 33 -5.80 3.75 1.21
CA ARG A 33 -6.98 4.54 1.51
C ARG A 33 -6.67 6.05 1.46
N ALA A 34 -5.62 6.49 2.14
CA ALA A 34 -5.28 7.91 2.23
C ALA A 34 -5.00 8.53 0.85
N MET A 35 -4.28 7.83 -0.03
CA MET A 35 -3.99 8.32 -1.37
C MET A 35 -5.24 8.45 -2.24
N ILE A 36 -6.16 7.50 -2.17
CA ILE A 36 -7.40 7.53 -2.98
C ILE A 36 -8.40 8.55 -2.42
N GLU A 37 -8.60 8.59 -1.09
CA GLU A 37 -9.51 9.58 -0.48
C GLU A 37 -9.05 11.01 -0.74
N GLU A 38 -7.74 11.27 -0.68
CA GLU A 38 -7.23 12.61 -0.98
C GLU A 38 -7.40 12.96 -2.46
N ALA A 39 -7.16 12.04 -3.36
CA ALA A 39 -7.38 12.29 -4.79
C ALA A 39 -8.86 12.60 -5.10
N PHE A 40 -9.81 12.00 -4.38
CA PHE A 40 -11.22 12.39 -4.45
C PHE A 40 -11.45 13.80 -3.89
N ASN A 41 -10.89 14.09 -2.70
CA ASN A 41 -11.08 15.37 -2.02
C ASN A 41 -10.53 16.55 -2.83
N THR A 42 -9.45 16.35 -3.54
CA THR A 42 -8.81 17.37 -4.41
C THR A 42 -9.41 17.44 -5.79
N GLY A 43 -10.30 16.51 -6.17
CA GLY A 43 -10.90 16.42 -7.49
C GLY A 43 -9.95 15.90 -8.58
N GLU A 44 -8.82 15.30 -8.20
CA GLU A 44 -7.90 14.62 -9.14
C GLU A 44 -8.53 13.37 -9.75
N ILE A 45 -9.46 12.73 -9.01
CA ILE A 45 -10.21 11.57 -9.51
C ILE A 45 -11.72 11.78 -9.29
N ASN A 46 -12.49 11.04 -10.09
CA ASN A 46 -13.94 10.94 -9.98
C ASN A 46 -14.36 9.44 -10.04
N SER A 47 -15.65 9.15 -9.99
CA SER A 47 -16.16 7.76 -9.96
C SER A 47 -15.86 6.93 -11.22
N ASN A 48 -15.40 7.55 -12.30
CA ASN A 48 -15.08 6.86 -13.55
C ASN A 48 -13.57 6.71 -13.77
N THR A 49 -12.75 7.36 -12.94
CA THR A 49 -11.30 7.35 -13.10
C THR A 49 -10.71 5.96 -12.89
N THR A 50 -9.92 5.50 -13.84
CA THR A 50 -9.18 4.24 -13.74
C THR A 50 -7.92 4.43 -12.91
N ILE A 51 -7.80 3.70 -11.82
CA ILE A 51 -6.58 3.73 -10.98
C ILE A 51 -5.55 2.76 -11.56
N ILE A 52 -4.30 3.21 -11.70
CA ILE A 52 -3.20 2.39 -12.25
C ILE A 52 -2.02 2.46 -11.29
N GLU A 53 -1.55 1.33 -10.78
CA GLU A 53 -0.38 1.29 -9.88
C GLU A 53 0.51 0.09 -10.16
N SER A 54 1.80 0.25 -9.86
CA SER A 54 2.80 -0.83 -9.91
C SER A 54 3.01 -1.44 -8.53
N SER A 55 2.48 -2.64 -8.30
CA SER A 55 2.74 -3.35 -7.05
C SER A 55 2.51 -4.85 -7.15
N SER A 56 3.52 -5.64 -6.81
CA SER A 56 3.41 -7.11 -6.71
C SER A 56 3.03 -7.61 -5.30
N GLY A 57 2.73 -6.69 -4.36
CA GLY A 57 2.54 -7.01 -2.94
C GLY A 57 1.36 -6.28 -2.30
N ASN A 58 1.50 -6.03 -1.01
CA ASN A 58 0.42 -5.50 -0.16
C ASN A 58 -0.17 -4.16 -0.60
N MET A 59 0.61 -3.28 -1.26
CA MET A 59 0.06 -2.03 -1.79
C MET A 59 -0.95 -2.31 -2.90
N GLY A 60 -0.68 -3.26 -3.79
CA GLY A 60 -1.63 -3.68 -4.82
C GLY A 60 -2.92 -4.26 -4.23
N ILE A 61 -2.80 -5.07 -3.15
CA ILE A 61 -3.96 -5.62 -2.43
C ILE A 61 -4.77 -4.49 -1.77
N GLY A 62 -4.10 -3.57 -1.07
CA GLY A 62 -4.75 -2.44 -0.42
C GLY A 62 -5.47 -1.53 -1.41
N LEU A 63 -4.84 -1.19 -2.54
CA LEU A 63 -5.48 -0.41 -3.60
C LEU A 63 -6.65 -1.15 -4.24
N ALA A 64 -6.50 -2.45 -4.54
CA ALA A 64 -7.59 -3.26 -5.09
C ALA A 64 -8.83 -3.23 -4.17
N GLN A 65 -8.61 -3.34 -2.85
CA GLN A 65 -9.67 -3.27 -1.85
C GLN A 65 -10.34 -1.89 -1.81
N VAL A 66 -9.56 -0.81 -1.78
CA VAL A 66 -10.08 0.57 -1.75
C VAL A 66 -10.83 0.89 -3.03
N CYS A 67 -10.27 0.53 -4.20
CA CYS A 67 -10.94 0.71 -5.48
C CYS A 67 -12.26 -0.08 -5.55
N ARG A 68 -12.26 -1.32 -5.05
CA ARG A 68 -13.50 -2.11 -4.95
C ARG A 68 -14.56 -1.44 -4.08
N TYR A 69 -14.15 -0.84 -2.96
CA TYR A 69 -15.06 -0.14 -2.05
C TYR A 69 -15.70 1.10 -2.71
N TYR A 70 -14.90 1.88 -3.44
CA TYR A 70 -15.37 3.10 -4.13
C TYR A 70 -15.95 2.84 -5.54
N GLY A 71 -15.93 1.59 -6.02
CA GLY A 71 -16.41 1.24 -7.36
C GLY A 71 -15.49 1.71 -8.49
N LEU A 72 -14.22 1.97 -8.22
CA LEU A 72 -13.24 2.42 -9.20
C LEU A 72 -12.64 1.24 -9.98
N PRO A 73 -12.46 1.37 -11.31
CA PRO A 73 -11.62 0.44 -12.07
C PRO A 73 -10.17 0.50 -11.56
N PHE A 74 -9.54 -0.66 -11.41
CA PHE A 74 -8.14 -0.73 -10.98
C PHE A 74 -7.31 -1.68 -11.84
N ILE A 75 -6.21 -1.17 -12.38
CA ILE A 75 -5.20 -1.94 -13.11
C ILE A 75 -3.93 -2.01 -12.27
N CYS A 76 -3.52 -3.23 -11.91
CA CYS A 76 -2.29 -3.45 -11.16
C CYS A 76 -1.20 -4.02 -12.08
N VAL A 77 -0.12 -3.27 -12.24
CA VAL A 77 1.05 -3.70 -13.01
C VAL A 77 1.97 -4.52 -12.12
N VAL A 78 2.13 -5.79 -12.45
CA VAL A 78 2.99 -6.76 -11.73
C VAL A 78 4.09 -7.30 -12.64
N ASP A 79 5.07 -7.98 -12.09
CA ASP A 79 6.05 -8.76 -12.86
C ASP A 79 5.95 -10.26 -12.56
N VAL A 80 6.65 -11.07 -13.34
CA VAL A 80 6.65 -12.54 -13.23
C VAL A 80 7.09 -13.08 -11.88
N ARG A 81 7.69 -12.28 -11.02
CA ARG A 81 8.13 -12.64 -9.67
C ARG A 81 7.04 -12.42 -8.62
N ALA A 82 5.90 -11.85 -9.02
CA ALA A 82 4.78 -11.63 -8.11
C ALA A 82 4.24 -12.95 -7.57
N GLN A 83 3.96 -12.98 -6.28
CA GLN A 83 3.40 -14.18 -5.65
C GLN A 83 2.00 -14.47 -6.21
N PRO A 84 1.71 -15.72 -6.64
CA PRO A 84 0.41 -16.08 -7.22
C PRO A 84 -0.77 -15.77 -6.29
N GLN A 85 -0.57 -15.90 -4.98
CA GLN A 85 -1.59 -15.59 -3.97
C GLN A 85 -1.97 -14.11 -3.99
N ASN A 86 -1.00 -13.20 -4.10
CA ASN A 86 -1.27 -11.77 -4.17
C ASN A 86 -2.06 -11.41 -5.43
N ILE A 87 -1.68 -12.00 -6.58
CA ILE A 87 -2.40 -11.85 -7.84
C ILE A 87 -3.85 -12.36 -7.71
N ALA A 88 -4.04 -13.53 -7.10
CA ALA A 88 -5.37 -14.10 -6.89
C ALA A 88 -6.25 -13.20 -6.02
N ILE A 89 -5.70 -12.63 -4.93
CA ILE A 89 -6.43 -11.70 -4.04
C ILE A 89 -6.82 -10.44 -4.82
N MET A 90 -5.88 -9.81 -5.53
CA MET A 90 -6.17 -8.61 -6.33
C MET A 90 -7.26 -8.86 -7.38
N LYS A 91 -7.19 -9.99 -8.11
CA LYS A 91 -8.23 -10.39 -9.07
C LYS A 91 -9.59 -10.64 -8.40
N ALA A 92 -9.62 -11.28 -7.25
CA ALA A 92 -10.85 -11.52 -6.49
C ALA A 92 -11.51 -10.20 -6.03
N LEU A 93 -10.71 -9.16 -5.79
CA LEU A 93 -11.17 -7.80 -5.49
C LEU A 93 -11.57 -7.00 -6.74
N GLY A 94 -11.42 -7.56 -7.94
CA GLY A 94 -11.82 -6.95 -9.20
C GLY A 94 -10.72 -6.19 -9.93
N ALA A 95 -9.46 -6.31 -9.50
CA ALA A 95 -8.34 -5.69 -10.21
C ALA A 95 -8.04 -6.41 -11.52
N GLU A 96 -7.80 -5.64 -12.57
CA GLU A 96 -7.15 -6.10 -13.79
C GLU A 96 -5.63 -6.22 -13.56
N ILE A 97 -5.02 -7.28 -14.07
CA ILE A 97 -3.59 -7.55 -13.88
C ILE A 97 -2.85 -7.40 -15.20
N GLU A 98 -1.97 -6.42 -15.25
CA GLU A 98 -1.02 -6.22 -16.34
C GLU A 98 0.33 -6.84 -15.99
N MET A 99 0.72 -7.89 -16.73
CA MET A 99 1.92 -8.66 -16.46
C MET A 99 3.11 -8.16 -17.28
N VAL A 100 4.20 -7.78 -16.61
CA VAL A 100 5.49 -7.51 -17.24
C VAL A 100 6.35 -8.77 -17.18
N THR A 101 6.71 -9.28 -18.36
CA THR A 101 7.46 -10.53 -18.51
C THR A 101 8.96 -10.32 -18.63
N GLU A 102 9.40 -9.16 -19.14
CA GLU A 102 10.79 -8.85 -19.40
C GLU A 102 11.24 -7.61 -18.58
N PRO A 103 12.44 -7.64 -18.00
CA PRO A 103 12.98 -6.47 -17.32
C PRO A 103 13.42 -5.39 -18.33
N LEU A 104 13.33 -4.13 -17.93
CA LEU A 104 13.93 -3.01 -18.68
C LEU A 104 15.31 -2.73 -18.08
N GLU A 105 16.35 -2.83 -18.90
CA GLU A 105 17.75 -2.69 -18.45
C GLU A 105 18.10 -3.60 -17.25
N GLY A 106 17.57 -4.81 -17.22
CA GLY A 106 17.76 -5.76 -16.13
C GLY A 106 16.94 -5.49 -14.86
N ASP A 107 16.08 -4.46 -14.86
CA ASP A 107 15.29 -4.05 -13.71
C ASP A 107 13.79 -4.18 -13.98
N PHE A 108 13.11 -5.06 -13.23
CA PHE A 108 11.67 -5.24 -13.31
C PHE A 108 10.87 -4.06 -12.74
N LEU A 109 11.39 -3.31 -11.76
CA LEU A 109 10.72 -2.12 -11.27
C LEU A 109 10.67 -1.05 -12.36
N LYS A 110 11.79 -0.81 -13.07
CA LYS A 110 11.82 0.11 -14.22
C LYS A 110 10.80 -0.31 -15.29
N ALA A 111 10.74 -1.60 -15.62
CA ALA A 111 9.80 -2.11 -16.60
C ALA A 111 8.34 -1.92 -16.19
N ARG A 112 7.99 -2.19 -14.92
CA ARG A 112 6.64 -1.95 -14.41
C ARG A 112 6.27 -0.47 -14.42
N LEU A 113 7.18 0.42 -14.01
CA LEU A 113 6.94 1.86 -14.04
C LEU A 113 6.80 2.40 -15.47
N ALA A 114 7.56 1.88 -16.43
CA ALA A 114 7.40 2.20 -17.85
C ALA A 114 6.01 1.76 -18.35
N LYS A 115 5.56 0.55 -17.98
CA LYS A 115 4.23 0.07 -18.32
C LYS A 115 3.11 0.94 -17.71
N VAL A 116 3.25 1.36 -16.43
CA VAL A 116 2.30 2.30 -15.80
C VAL A 116 2.19 3.58 -16.62
N ARG A 117 3.32 4.20 -17.00
CA ARG A 117 3.31 5.43 -17.81
C ARG A 117 2.63 5.23 -19.16
N SER A 118 2.94 4.13 -19.85
CA SER A 118 2.28 3.79 -21.13
C SER A 118 0.77 3.62 -20.99
N LEU A 119 0.29 3.04 -19.89
CA LEU A 119 -1.14 2.89 -19.63
C LEU A 119 -1.80 4.25 -19.36
N LEU A 120 -1.16 5.13 -18.61
CA LEU A 120 -1.65 6.50 -18.37
C LEU A 120 -1.76 7.34 -19.65
N GLU A 121 -0.88 7.10 -20.63
CA GLU A 121 -0.95 7.76 -21.94
C GLU A 121 -2.09 7.24 -22.82
N THR A 122 -2.49 5.99 -22.63
CA THR A 122 -3.46 5.29 -23.51
C THR A 122 -4.87 5.18 -22.92
N ILE A 123 -5.00 5.24 -21.59
CA ILE A 123 -6.29 5.15 -20.90
C ILE A 123 -6.75 6.55 -20.49
N PRO A 124 -7.79 7.10 -21.13
CA PRO A 124 -8.36 8.37 -20.72
C PRO A 124 -8.91 8.31 -19.29
N ASP A 125 -8.89 9.43 -18.57
CA ASP A 125 -9.36 9.53 -17.19
C ASP A 125 -8.73 8.43 -16.29
N SER A 126 -7.41 8.43 -16.24
CA SER A 126 -6.64 7.51 -15.42
C SER A 126 -5.77 8.27 -14.41
N PHE A 127 -5.51 7.64 -13.26
CA PHE A 127 -4.75 8.22 -12.15
C PHE A 127 -3.74 7.22 -11.60
N TRP A 128 -2.53 7.69 -11.37
CA TRP A 128 -1.47 6.91 -10.73
C TRP A 128 -1.23 7.41 -9.29
N PRO A 129 -1.60 6.64 -8.25
CA PRO A 129 -1.33 7.00 -6.85
C PRO A 129 0.15 7.22 -6.55
N ASN A 130 1.04 6.53 -7.28
CA ASN A 130 2.50 6.65 -7.17
C ASN A 130 3.00 6.53 -5.73
N GLN A 131 2.91 5.33 -5.16
CA GLN A 131 3.28 5.04 -3.78
C GLN A 131 4.68 5.54 -3.35
N TYR A 132 5.60 5.74 -4.31
CA TYR A 132 6.96 6.17 -4.04
C TYR A 132 7.10 7.70 -3.91
N GLY A 133 6.22 8.47 -4.54
CA GLY A 133 6.28 9.94 -4.57
C GLY A 133 5.10 10.63 -3.88
N ASN A 134 4.07 9.90 -3.49
CA ASN A 134 2.87 10.47 -2.90
C ASN A 134 3.05 10.74 -1.40
N ARG A 135 2.93 12.00 -0.99
CA ARG A 135 3.05 12.43 0.41
C ARG A 135 2.00 11.82 1.34
N HIS A 136 0.86 11.37 0.81
CA HIS A 136 -0.22 10.77 1.61
C HIS A 136 0.11 9.32 2.01
N ASN A 137 1.13 8.70 1.39
CA ASN A 137 1.66 7.42 1.86
C ASN A 137 2.33 7.57 3.25
N PRO A 138 3.39 8.38 3.46
CA PRO A 138 3.89 8.62 4.81
C PRO A 138 2.86 9.31 5.71
N GLY A 139 2.08 10.25 5.20
CA GLY A 139 1.04 10.96 5.94
C GLY A 139 0.00 10.03 6.59
N ALA A 140 -0.32 8.90 5.96
CA ALA A 140 -1.22 7.90 6.55
C ALA A 140 -0.65 7.26 7.82
N HIS A 141 0.67 7.10 7.88
CA HIS A 141 1.34 6.56 9.07
C HIS A 141 1.59 7.62 10.12
N GLU A 142 1.96 8.84 9.72
CA GLU A 142 2.11 10.00 10.61
C GLU A 142 0.80 10.35 11.32
N ASN A 143 -0.30 10.41 10.57
CA ASN A 143 -1.61 10.81 11.09
C ASN A 143 -2.46 9.66 11.66
N GLY A 144 -2.05 8.42 11.47
CA GLY A 144 -2.73 7.22 11.94
C GLY A 144 -1.85 6.34 12.79
N THR A 145 -0.96 5.57 12.17
CA THR A 145 -0.22 4.49 12.83
C THR A 145 0.54 4.95 14.07
N ILE A 146 1.32 6.05 13.96
CA ILE A 146 2.14 6.53 15.08
C ILE A 146 1.28 7.18 16.17
N LYS A 147 0.22 7.90 15.81
CA LYS A 147 -0.71 8.47 16.80
C LYS A 147 -1.40 7.38 17.62
N GLU A 148 -1.86 6.32 16.98
CA GLU A 148 -2.46 5.18 17.67
C GLU A 148 -1.47 4.47 18.60
N ILE A 149 -0.18 4.41 18.23
CA ILE A 149 0.87 3.86 19.09
C ILE A 149 1.11 4.77 20.30
N ASP A 150 1.27 6.07 20.04
CA ASP A 150 1.52 7.09 21.07
C ASP A 150 0.40 7.14 22.11
N GLU A 151 -0.85 7.19 21.65
CA GLU A 151 -2.04 7.15 22.50
C GLU A 151 -2.11 5.86 23.33
N ALA A 152 -1.88 4.70 22.70
CA ALA A 152 -1.94 3.40 23.37
C ALA A 152 -0.85 3.21 24.43
N LEU A 153 0.27 3.91 24.30
CA LEU A 153 1.42 3.86 25.20
C LEU A 153 1.54 5.11 26.11
N ASN A 154 0.59 6.05 26.03
CA ASN A 154 0.61 7.32 26.76
C ASN A 154 1.95 8.09 26.58
N GLY A 155 2.47 8.13 25.36
CA GLY A 155 3.74 8.77 25.03
C GLY A 155 4.99 8.03 25.52
N GLN A 156 4.86 6.84 26.09
CA GLN A 156 5.99 6.07 26.65
C GLN A 156 6.53 5.09 25.61
N LEU A 157 7.33 5.59 24.67
CA LEU A 157 7.97 4.82 23.61
C LEU A 157 9.46 5.16 23.55
N ASP A 158 10.33 4.21 23.92
CA ASP A 158 11.79 4.40 23.85
C ASP A 158 12.35 3.98 22.49
N TYR A 159 11.83 2.90 21.89
CA TYR A 159 12.30 2.34 20.62
C TYR A 159 11.13 1.90 19.74
N LEU A 160 11.19 2.27 18.46
CA LEU A 160 10.26 1.82 17.42
C LEU A 160 11.00 1.02 16.35
N PHE A 161 10.59 -0.23 16.15
CA PHE A 161 11.11 -1.08 15.08
C PHE A 161 10.11 -1.13 13.94
N VAL A 162 10.54 -0.74 12.75
CA VAL A 162 9.70 -0.66 11.55
C VAL A 162 10.36 -1.38 10.39
N ALA A 163 9.62 -2.24 9.70
CA ALA A 163 10.08 -2.82 8.43
C ALA A 163 9.97 -1.76 7.32
N THR A 164 11.08 -1.54 6.61
CA THR A 164 11.17 -0.51 5.58
C THR A 164 11.28 -1.10 4.18
N SER A 165 10.56 -0.52 3.22
CA SER A 165 10.67 -0.82 1.80
C SER A 165 10.58 0.47 0.98
N SER A 166 9.37 0.97 0.71
CA SER A 166 9.16 2.29 0.06
C SER A 166 9.46 3.48 0.97
N THR A 167 9.89 3.24 2.22
CA THR A 167 10.13 4.23 3.29
C THR A 167 8.90 5.03 3.76
N GLY A 168 7.73 4.79 3.20
CA GLY A 168 6.50 5.49 3.57
C GLY A 168 6.04 5.31 5.03
N THR A 169 6.58 4.32 5.75
CA THR A 169 6.20 4.03 7.16
C THR A 169 7.17 4.69 8.17
N ILE A 170 8.21 5.36 7.73
CA ILE A 170 9.22 6.02 8.58
C ILE A 170 8.93 7.51 8.64
#